data_cf401dce2edb32804e59e46888217e74
#
_entry.id   cf401dce2edb32804e59e46888217e74
#
_cell.length_a   1.000
_cell.length_b   1.000
_cell.length_c   1.000
_cell.angle_alpha   90.00
_cell.angle_beta   90.00
_cell.angle_gamma   90.00
#
_symmetry.space_group_name_H-M   'P 1'
#
loop_
_entity.id
_entity.type
_entity.pdbx_description
1 polymer ?
#
loop_
_entity_poly.entity_id
_entity_poly.type
_entity_poly.pdbx_seq_one_letter_code
_entity_poly.pdbx_strand_id
1 'polypeptide(L)'
;AFIGSLFAMLYVLLFANKVKSMSMLLVVGIMISYICSAITDLCITFANDSDIANLTHWAMGSFSGSSWTAVKLAAIVVFPTSIITFLFSKPINAYLLGEGYAQSMGINIRFFRVCIVMLSSMLSACVTALAGPISFVGIAVPHITRLSLKTTKPLVTIPAIFLCGSVFCMFCDLIARTIFSPSELAIGTVTAVFGAPVVIWLMIKQKK
;
A
#
# COMPACT_ATOMS: atom_id res chain seq x y z
N ALA A 1 9.07 -10.67 -5.75
CA ALA A 1 8.06 -9.67 -5.40
C ALA A 1 8.43 -8.27 -5.89
N PHE A 2 9.62 -7.72 -5.55
CA PHE A 2 10.03 -6.36 -5.91
C PHE A 2 10.05 -6.12 -7.44
N ILE A 3 10.67 -7.01 -8.20
CA ILE A 3 10.70 -6.93 -9.67
C ILE A 3 9.29 -7.03 -10.26
N GLY A 4 8.46 -7.95 -9.77
CA GLY A 4 7.08 -8.10 -10.23
C GLY A 4 6.23 -6.85 -9.97
N SER A 5 6.38 -6.22 -8.81
CA SER A 5 5.65 -4.98 -8.50
C SER A 5 6.11 -3.80 -9.36
N LEU A 6 7.39 -3.70 -9.69
CA LEU A 6 7.90 -2.70 -10.64
C LEU A 6 7.33 -2.92 -12.04
N PHE A 7 7.21 -4.19 -12.47
CA PHE A 7 6.59 -4.54 -13.77
C PHE A 7 5.11 -4.15 -13.81
N ALA A 8 4.36 -4.51 -12.78
CA ALA A 8 2.94 -4.14 -12.67
C ALA A 8 2.75 -2.62 -12.66
N MET A 9 3.61 -1.90 -11.93
CA MET A 9 3.63 -0.43 -11.90
C MET A 9 3.90 0.16 -13.27
N LEU A 10 4.96 -0.31 -13.97
CA LEU A 10 5.30 0.19 -15.30
C LEU A 10 4.11 0.02 -16.26
N TYR A 11 3.44 -1.13 -16.18
CA TYR A 11 2.25 -1.42 -16.95
C TYR A 11 1.11 -0.44 -16.64
N VAL A 12 0.80 -0.20 -15.38
CA VAL A 12 -0.22 0.78 -14.96
C VAL A 12 0.14 2.18 -15.45
N LEU A 13 1.40 2.61 -15.36
CA LEU A 13 1.85 3.90 -15.86
C LEU A 13 1.70 4.06 -17.37
N LEU A 14 1.99 3.02 -18.15
CA LEU A 14 1.80 3.03 -19.61
C LEU A 14 0.32 3.25 -19.98
N PHE A 15 -0.60 2.64 -19.24
CA PHE A 15 -2.03 2.83 -19.45
C PHE A 15 -2.56 4.13 -18.86
N ALA A 16 -1.99 4.62 -17.74
CA ALA A 16 -2.40 5.88 -17.11
C ALA A 16 -2.28 7.09 -18.05
N ASN A 17 -1.35 7.06 -18.98
CA ASN A 17 -1.19 8.12 -20.00
C ASN A 17 -2.25 8.05 -21.12
N LYS A 18 -2.88 6.89 -21.34
CA LYS A 18 -3.92 6.67 -22.37
C LYS A 18 -5.34 6.77 -21.83
N VAL A 19 -5.50 6.61 -20.52
CA VAL A 19 -6.80 6.56 -19.85
C VAL A 19 -7.16 7.93 -19.31
N LYS A 20 -8.33 8.45 -19.69
CA LYS A 20 -8.80 9.79 -19.33
C LYS A 20 -9.58 9.85 -18.00
N SER A 21 -9.97 8.70 -17.43
CA SER A 21 -10.76 8.68 -16.19
C SER A 21 -10.13 7.81 -15.10
N MET A 22 -10.26 8.27 -13.85
CA MET A 22 -9.77 7.55 -12.67
C MET A 22 -10.44 6.16 -12.51
N SER A 23 -11.73 6.07 -12.82
CA SER A 23 -12.47 4.80 -12.76
C SER A 23 -11.93 3.76 -13.75
N MET A 24 -11.54 4.18 -14.94
CA MET A 24 -10.98 3.28 -15.95
C MET A 24 -9.56 2.80 -15.54
N LEU A 25 -8.79 3.63 -14.84
CA LEU A 25 -7.49 3.23 -14.29
C LEU A 25 -7.65 2.15 -13.20
N LEU A 26 -8.69 2.25 -12.36
CA LEU A 26 -9.02 1.22 -11.37
C LEU A 26 -9.38 -0.11 -12.05
N VAL A 27 -10.19 -0.07 -13.12
CA VAL A 27 -10.55 -1.27 -13.90
C VAL A 27 -9.30 -1.92 -14.50
N VAL A 28 -8.39 -1.14 -15.09
CA VAL A 28 -7.12 -1.66 -15.61
C VAL A 28 -6.31 -2.35 -14.52
N GLY A 29 -6.22 -1.76 -13.33
CA GLY A 29 -5.54 -2.36 -12.18
C GLY A 29 -6.15 -3.70 -11.76
N ILE A 30 -7.48 -3.79 -11.72
CA ILE A 30 -8.21 -5.04 -11.42
C ILE A 30 -7.96 -6.10 -12.49
N MET A 31 -7.98 -5.74 -13.77
CA MET A 31 -7.70 -6.69 -14.87
C MET A 31 -6.28 -7.24 -14.81
N ILE A 32 -5.29 -6.40 -14.48
CA ILE A 32 -3.91 -6.87 -14.27
C ILE A 32 -3.85 -7.85 -13.11
N SER A 33 -4.56 -7.57 -12.02
CA SER A 33 -4.63 -8.48 -10.87
C SER A 33 -5.18 -9.86 -11.26
N TYR A 34 -6.23 -9.91 -12.07
CA TYR A 34 -6.78 -11.19 -12.58
C TYR A 34 -5.78 -11.94 -13.47
N ILE A 35 -5.04 -11.24 -14.33
CA ILE A 35 -4.00 -11.88 -15.16
C ILE A 35 -2.89 -12.46 -14.28
N CYS A 36 -2.42 -11.70 -13.29
CA CYS A 36 -1.41 -12.19 -12.35
C CYS A 36 -1.92 -13.39 -11.53
N SER A 37 -3.19 -13.36 -11.09
CA SER A 37 -3.82 -14.49 -10.39
C SER A 37 -3.85 -15.74 -11.27
N ALA A 38 -4.30 -15.62 -12.50
CA ALA A 38 -4.35 -16.74 -13.45
C ALA A 38 -2.97 -17.37 -13.71
N ILE A 39 -1.92 -16.53 -13.81
CA ILE A 39 -0.53 -17.01 -13.94
C ILE A 39 -0.09 -17.74 -12.65
N THR A 40 -0.44 -17.22 -11.50
CA THR A 40 -0.15 -17.83 -10.20
C THR A 40 -0.83 -19.18 -10.07
N ASP A 41 -2.13 -19.28 -10.43
CA ASP A 41 -2.90 -20.53 -10.39
C ASP A 41 -2.31 -21.58 -11.34
N LEU A 42 -1.85 -21.14 -12.51
CA LEU A 42 -1.16 -22.02 -13.46
C LEU A 42 0.17 -22.53 -12.89
N CYS A 43 0.96 -21.67 -12.22
CA CYS A 43 2.19 -22.10 -11.56
C CYS A 43 1.93 -23.09 -10.42
N ILE A 44 0.88 -22.86 -9.62
CA ILE A 44 0.47 -23.75 -8.52
C ILE A 44 0.09 -25.14 -9.06
N THR A 45 -0.56 -25.20 -10.22
CA THR A 45 -0.96 -26.49 -10.84
C THR A 45 0.22 -27.41 -11.13
N PHE A 46 1.42 -26.86 -11.37
CA PHE A 46 2.63 -27.61 -11.67
C PHE A 46 3.66 -27.60 -10.52
N ALA A 47 3.32 -27.01 -9.37
CA ALA A 47 4.22 -26.88 -8.23
C ALA A 47 4.15 -28.11 -7.32
N ASN A 48 5.23 -28.34 -6.53
CA ASN A 48 5.24 -29.36 -5.48
C ASN A 48 4.47 -28.86 -4.24
N ASP A 49 3.95 -29.78 -3.44
CA ASP A 49 3.18 -29.46 -2.23
C ASP A 49 3.93 -28.55 -1.25
N SER A 50 5.25 -28.72 -1.11
CA SER A 50 6.11 -27.87 -0.28
C SER A 50 6.17 -26.41 -0.77
N ASP A 51 6.19 -26.21 -2.09
CA ASP A 51 6.24 -24.89 -2.70
C ASP A 51 4.88 -24.19 -2.57
N ILE A 52 3.78 -24.94 -2.69
CA ILE A 52 2.42 -24.46 -2.48
C ILE A 52 2.26 -24.02 -1.03
N ALA A 53 2.72 -24.81 -0.05
CA ALA A 53 2.66 -24.45 1.36
C ALA A 53 3.43 -23.15 1.65
N ASN A 54 4.67 -23.01 1.13
CA ASN A 54 5.49 -21.81 1.27
C ASN A 54 4.83 -20.58 0.64
N LEU A 55 4.25 -20.72 -0.56
CA LEU A 55 3.53 -19.65 -1.24
C LEU A 55 2.32 -19.20 -0.43
N THR A 56 1.56 -20.17 0.09
CA THR A 56 0.36 -19.88 0.91
C THR A 56 0.74 -19.15 2.20
N HIS A 57 1.78 -19.60 2.90
CA HIS A 57 2.29 -18.91 4.09
C HIS A 57 2.73 -17.47 3.78
N TRP A 58 3.46 -17.28 2.67
CA TRP A 58 3.86 -15.93 2.25
C TRP A 58 2.65 -15.06 1.87
N ALA A 59 1.66 -15.62 1.15
CA ALA A 59 0.46 -14.91 0.72
C ALA A 59 -0.46 -14.49 1.88
N MET A 60 -0.39 -15.18 3.01
CA MET A 60 -1.12 -14.80 4.22
C MET A 60 -0.55 -13.55 4.90
N GLY A 61 0.73 -13.24 4.67
CA GLY A 61 1.45 -12.15 5.32
C GLY A 61 1.78 -12.46 6.78
N SER A 62 3.02 -12.18 7.18
CA SER A 62 3.45 -12.34 8.57
C SER A 62 4.65 -11.44 8.87
N PHE A 63 4.72 -10.92 10.09
CA PHE A 63 5.92 -10.23 10.60
C PHE A 63 6.81 -11.14 11.44
N SER A 64 6.33 -12.32 11.86
CA SER A 64 7.06 -13.22 12.77
C SER A 64 8.32 -13.84 12.18
N GLY A 65 8.37 -14.03 10.85
CA GLY A 65 9.55 -14.57 10.14
C GLY A 65 10.63 -13.55 9.77
N SER A 66 10.53 -12.29 10.24
CA SER A 66 11.43 -11.22 9.84
C SER A 66 12.83 -11.37 10.42
N SER A 67 13.85 -11.47 9.58
CA SER A 67 15.27 -11.45 9.98
C SER A 67 15.79 -10.02 10.15
N TRP A 68 16.83 -9.82 10.97
CA TRP A 68 17.49 -8.52 11.10
C TRP A 68 18.00 -7.95 9.78
N THR A 69 18.39 -8.82 8.86
CA THR A 69 18.81 -8.43 7.51
C THR A 69 17.62 -7.84 6.72
N ALA A 70 16.47 -8.48 6.80
CA ALA A 70 15.23 -7.98 6.18
C ALA A 70 14.80 -6.63 6.74
N VAL A 71 14.88 -6.44 8.08
CA VAL A 71 14.57 -5.18 8.74
C VAL A 71 15.52 -4.06 8.29
N LYS A 72 16.82 -4.33 8.19
CA LYS A 72 17.80 -3.35 7.69
C LYS A 72 17.51 -2.95 6.24
N LEU A 73 17.22 -3.93 5.38
CA LEU A 73 16.86 -3.65 3.98
C LEU A 73 15.57 -2.82 3.89
N ALA A 74 14.55 -3.18 4.68
CA ALA A 74 13.33 -2.39 4.77
C ALA A 74 13.62 -0.95 5.20
N ALA A 75 14.43 -0.75 6.23
CA ALA A 75 14.78 0.56 6.74
C ALA A 75 15.50 1.42 5.67
N ILE A 76 16.47 0.84 4.96
CA ILE A 76 17.22 1.54 3.90
C ILE A 76 16.29 1.99 2.75
N VAL A 77 15.20 1.27 2.48
CA VAL A 77 14.25 1.63 1.42
C VAL A 77 13.16 2.56 1.96
N VAL A 78 12.55 2.23 3.10
CA VAL A 78 11.37 2.93 3.63
C VAL A 78 11.72 4.34 4.14
N PHE A 79 12.80 4.51 4.90
CA PHE A 79 13.14 5.83 5.44
C PHE A 79 13.49 6.86 4.36
N PRO A 80 14.39 6.61 3.41
CA PRO A 80 14.68 7.58 2.35
C PRO A 80 13.45 7.88 1.49
N THR A 81 12.67 6.85 1.12
CA THR A 81 11.46 7.03 0.32
C THR A 81 10.42 7.86 1.06
N SER A 82 10.25 7.65 2.37
CA SER A 82 9.35 8.45 3.21
C SER A 82 9.82 9.90 3.33
N ILE A 83 11.12 10.13 3.48
CA ILE A 83 11.71 11.48 3.52
C ILE A 83 11.48 12.20 2.19
N ILE A 84 11.74 11.53 1.06
CA ILE A 84 11.47 12.09 -0.26
C ILE A 84 9.97 12.42 -0.42
N THR A 85 9.09 11.51 -0.02
CA THR A 85 7.63 11.74 -0.04
C THR A 85 7.24 12.96 0.82
N PHE A 86 7.87 13.14 1.97
CA PHE A 86 7.65 14.31 2.82
C PHE A 86 8.11 15.61 2.14
N LEU A 87 9.25 15.62 1.43
CA LEU A 87 9.70 16.76 0.65
C LEU A 87 8.72 17.13 -0.47
N PHE A 88 8.00 16.16 -1.01
CA PHE A 88 6.93 16.37 -1.99
C PHE A 88 5.62 16.91 -1.37
N SER A 89 5.55 17.17 -0.08
CA SER A 89 4.34 17.67 0.61
C SER A 89 3.79 18.96 0.01
N LYS A 90 4.65 19.89 -0.42
CA LYS A 90 4.23 21.15 -1.08
C LYS A 90 3.59 20.90 -2.45
N PRO A 91 4.24 20.19 -3.41
CA PRO A 91 3.62 19.79 -4.67
C PRO A 91 2.31 19.00 -4.48
N ILE A 92 2.25 18.07 -3.52
CA ILE A 92 1.04 17.30 -3.19
C ILE A 92 -0.09 18.26 -2.77
N ASN A 93 0.20 19.24 -1.91
CA ASN A 93 -0.80 20.20 -1.46
C ASN A 93 -1.36 21.05 -2.62
N ALA A 94 -0.50 21.50 -3.53
CA ALA A 94 -0.93 22.22 -4.71
C ALA A 94 -1.79 21.34 -5.63
N TYR A 95 -1.43 20.07 -5.81
CA TYR A 95 -2.19 19.11 -6.61
C TYR A 95 -3.58 18.81 -6.04
N LEU A 96 -3.74 18.81 -4.71
CA LEU A 96 -5.04 18.65 -4.03
C LEU A 96 -6.02 19.81 -4.32
N LEU A 97 -5.52 21.00 -4.68
CA LEU A 97 -6.32 22.15 -5.09
C LEU A 97 -6.73 22.09 -6.57
N GLY A 98 -6.23 21.12 -7.31
CA GLY A 98 -6.55 20.88 -8.71
C GLY A 98 -5.33 20.93 -9.63
N GLU A 99 -5.37 20.16 -10.72
CA GLU A 99 -4.25 20.06 -11.68
C GLU A 99 -3.90 21.40 -12.32
N GLY A 100 -4.92 22.20 -12.69
CA GLY A 100 -4.73 23.53 -13.28
C GLY A 100 -4.02 24.51 -12.32
N TYR A 101 -4.40 24.47 -11.03
CA TYR A 101 -3.75 25.27 -10.00
C TYR A 101 -2.28 24.87 -9.80
N ALA A 102 -2.00 23.55 -9.76
CA ALA A 102 -0.64 23.07 -9.64
C ALA A 102 0.23 23.46 -10.86
N GLN A 103 -0.34 23.44 -12.06
CA GLN A 103 0.34 23.91 -13.27
C GLN A 103 0.67 25.42 -13.22
N SER A 104 -0.27 26.24 -12.77
CA SER A 104 -0.02 27.68 -12.62
C SER A 104 1.05 28.02 -11.61
N MET A 105 1.30 27.14 -10.64
CA MET A 105 2.42 27.22 -9.69
C MET A 105 3.74 26.67 -10.26
N GLY A 106 3.81 26.30 -11.54
CA GLY A 106 5.02 25.80 -12.20
C GLY A 106 5.31 24.32 -11.97
N ILE A 107 4.37 23.54 -11.45
CA ILE A 107 4.57 22.09 -11.23
C ILE A 107 4.34 21.34 -12.54
N ASN A 108 5.34 20.59 -12.98
CA ASN A 108 5.20 19.68 -14.10
C ASN A 108 4.37 18.45 -13.66
N ILE A 109 3.08 18.42 -14.00
CA ILE A 109 2.12 17.40 -13.57
C ILE A 109 2.52 15.99 -14.01
N ARG A 110 3.08 15.83 -15.22
CA ARG A 110 3.51 14.52 -15.72
C ARG A 110 4.65 13.96 -14.87
N PHE A 111 5.68 14.76 -14.65
CA PHE A 111 6.82 14.37 -13.81
C PHE A 111 6.38 14.10 -12.37
N PHE A 112 5.55 14.97 -11.78
CA PHE A 112 5.02 14.81 -10.45
C PHE A 112 4.23 13.49 -10.29
N ARG A 113 3.32 13.18 -11.22
CA ARG A 113 2.53 11.95 -11.21
C ARG A 113 3.42 10.70 -11.26
N VAL A 114 4.42 10.69 -12.16
CA VAL A 114 5.39 9.58 -12.25
C VAL A 114 6.14 9.42 -10.92
N CYS A 115 6.66 10.50 -10.34
CA CYS A 115 7.39 10.45 -9.07
C CYS A 115 6.54 9.88 -7.93
N ILE A 116 5.29 10.34 -7.77
CA ILE A 116 4.38 9.87 -6.70
C ILE A 116 4.06 8.38 -6.88
N VAL A 117 3.79 7.95 -8.11
CA VAL A 117 3.53 6.53 -8.38
C VAL A 117 4.77 5.69 -8.13
N MET A 118 5.96 6.14 -8.52
CA MET A 118 7.23 5.45 -8.23
C MET A 118 7.49 5.31 -6.73
N LEU A 119 7.35 6.40 -5.96
CA LEU A 119 7.54 6.38 -4.51
C LEU A 119 6.55 5.44 -3.82
N SER A 120 5.28 5.50 -4.21
CA SER A 120 4.22 4.62 -3.68
C SER A 120 4.49 3.15 -4.00
N SER A 121 4.87 2.84 -5.24
CA SER A 121 5.16 1.46 -5.65
C SER A 121 6.41 0.91 -4.98
N MET A 122 7.43 1.73 -4.77
CA MET A 122 8.65 1.33 -4.08
C MET A 122 8.37 0.95 -2.62
N LEU A 123 7.54 1.74 -1.91
CA LEU A 123 7.11 1.43 -0.56
C LEU A 123 6.27 0.15 -0.52
N SER A 124 5.28 0.04 -1.40
CA SER A 124 4.40 -1.12 -1.47
C SER A 124 5.17 -2.40 -1.81
N ALA A 125 6.09 -2.33 -2.79
CA ALA A 125 6.94 -3.44 -3.19
C ALA A 125 7.82 -3.93 -2.05
N CYS A 126 8.44 -3.01 -1.29
CA CYS A 126 9.28 -3.34 -0.15
C CYS A 126 8.48 -4.08 0.93
N VAL A 127 7.31 -3.56 1.30
CA VAL A 127 6.45 -4.19 2.31
C VAL A 127 5.98 -5.57 1.85
N THR A 128 5.47 -5.68 0.61
CA THR A 128 4.97 -6.95 0.08
C THR A 128 6.08 -8.00 -0.04
N ALA A 129 7.30 -7.59 -0.40
CA ALA A 129 8.42 -8.53 -0.50
C ALA A 129 8.84 -9.11 0.85
N LEU A 130 8.74 -8.33 1.93
CA LEU A 130 9.26 -8.69 3.25
C LEU A 130 8.21 -9.25 4.20
N ALA A 131 7.01 -8.70 4.16
CA ALA A 131 5.92 -9.05 5.07
C ALA A 131 4.72 -9.75 4.38
N GLY A 132 4.78 -9.90 3.05
CA GLY A 132 3.65 -10.38 2.27
C GLY A 132 2.59 -9.30 1.99
N PRO A 133 1.52 -9.64 1.29
CA PRO A 133 0.44 -8.71 0.97
C PRO A 133 -0.40 -8.39 2.22
N ILE A 134 -0.37 -7.13 2.66
CA ILE A 134 -1.18 -6.63 3.77
C ILE A 134 -2.29 -5.73 3.21
N SER A 135 -3.53 -6.10 3.47
CA SER A 135 -4.71 -5.42 2.94
C SER A 135 -5.23 -4.33 3.88
N PHE A 136 -6.02 -3.39 3.35
CA PHE A 136 -6.78 -2.34 4.06
C PHE A 136 -5.96 -1.27 4.80
N VAL A 137 -4.73 -1.50 5.21
CA VAL A 137 -3.89 -0.52 5.94
C VAL A 137 -3.76 0.79 5.16
N GLY A 138 -3.46 0.69 3.86
CA GLY A 138 -3.29 1.86 2.98
C GLY A 138 -4.55 2.71 2.79
N ILE A 139 -5.74 2.17 3.03
CA ILE A 139 -7.00 2.91 2.94
C ILE A 139 -7.47 3.36 4.33
N ALA A 140 -7.47 2.46 5.30
CA ALA A 140 -7.99 2.73 6.64
C ALA A 140 -7.17 3.78 7.40
N VAL A 141 -5.84 3.61 7.43
CA VAL A 141 -4.96 4.48 8.23
C VAL A 141 -4.99 5.95 7.78
N PRO A 142 -4.87 6.30 6.49
CA PRO A 142 -4.97 7.69 6.06
C PRO A 142 -6.30 8.34 6.43
N HIS A 143 -7.40 7.58 6.35
CA HIS A 143 -8.72 8.08 6.71
C HIS A 143 -8.86 8.32 8.21
N ILE A 144 -8.46 7.34 9.05
CA ILE A 144 -8.45 7.48 10.52
C ILE A 144 -7.61 8.70 10.92
N THR A 145 -6.42 8.83 10.35
CA THR A 145 -5.50 9.93 10.67
C THR A 145 -6.10 11.30 10.32
N ARG A 146 -6.70 11.45 9.13
CA ARG A 146 -7.34 12.70 8.71
C ARG A 146 -8.53 13.06 9.60
N LEU A 147 -9.33 12.09 10.02
CA LEU A 147 -10.43 12.31 10.95
C LEU A 147 -9.95 12.75 12.33
N SER A 148 -8.92 12.10 12.86
CA SER A 148 -8.36 12.42 14.18
C SER A 148 -7.72 13.82 14.21
N LEU A 149 -6.95 14.16 13.18
CA LEU A 149 -6.25 15.44 13.10
C LEU A 149 -7.13 16.58 12.54
N LYS A 150 -8.30 16.26 11.96
CA LYS A 150 -9.20 17.24 11.29
C LYS A 150 -8.47 18.13 10.27
N THR A 151 -7.43 17.61 9.63
CA THR A 151 -6.62 18.33 8.63
C THR A 151 -6.31 17.46 7.44
N THR A 152 -6.25 18.06 6.26
CA THR A 152 -5.84 17.42 5.01
C THR A 152 -4.48 17.90 4.52
N LYS A 153 -3.80 18.79 5.29
CA LYS A 153 -2.50 19.35 4.90
C LYS A 153 -1.43 18.24 4.84
N PRO A 154 -0.80 17.95 3.69
CA PRO A 154 0.15 16.85 3.53
C PRO A 154 1.34 16.92 4.50
N LEU A 155 1.79 18.13 4.83
CA LEU A 155 2.92 18.37 5.72
C LEU A 155 2.69 17.78 7.13
N VAL A 156 1.46 17.76 7.62
CA VAL A 156 1.08 17.19 8.92
C VAL A 156 0.61 15.75 8.74
N THR A 157 -0.12 15.49 7.66
CA THR A 157 -0.77 14.19 7.43
C THR A 157 0.22 13.10 7.08
N ILE A 158 1.29 13.37 6.32
CA ILE A 158 2.29 12.36 5.93
C ILE A 158 2.99 11.77 7.15
N PRO A 159 3.63 12.54 8.05
CA PRO A 159 4.27 11.95 9.23
C PRO A 159 3.26 11.32 10.19
N ALA A 160 2.06 11.88 10.29
CA ALA A 160 1.01 11.31 11.13
C ALA A 160 0.52 9.95 10.61
N ILE A 161 0.35 9.78 9.28
CA ILE A 161 0.00 8.49 8.68
C ILE A 161 1.10 7.46 8.92
N PHE A 162 2.37 7.86 8.84
CA PHE A 162 3.50 6.96 9.11
C PHE A 162 3.45 6.43 10.55
N LEU A 163 3.24 7.31 11.54
CA LEU A 163 3.14 6.92 12.95
C LEU A 163 1.86 6.13 13.24
N CYS A 164 0.70 6.59 12.79
CA CYS A 164 -0.55 5.86 12.99
C CYS A 164 -0.54 4.49 12.31
N GLY A 165 0.07 4.39 11.11
CA GLY A 165 0.21 3.12 10.40
C GLY A 165 1.08 2.13 11.15
N SER A 166 2.21 2.57 11.70
CA SER A 166 3.09 1.72 12.51
C SER A 166 2.38 1.22 13.77
N VAL A 167 1.68 2.09 14.49
CA VAL A 167 0.90 1.70 15.68
C VAL A 167 -0.21 0.72 15.32
N PHE A 168 -0.94 0.99 14.23
CA PHE A 168 -2.01 0.10 13.77
C PHE A 168 -1.49 -1.28 13.39
N CYS A 169 -0.37 -1.36 12.65
CA CYS A 169 0.24 -2.64 12.28
C CYS A 169 0.77 -3.40 13.51
N MET A 170 1.41 -2.73 14.47
CA MET A 170 1.86 -3.35 15.71
C MET A 170 0.69 -3.88 16.54
N PHE A 171 -0.42 -3.14 16.61
CA PHE A 171 -1.64 -3.58 17.28
C PHE A 171 -2.25 -4.83 16.62
N CYS A 172 -2.35 -4.84 15.28
CA CYS A 172 -2.83 -6.00 14.53
C CYS A 172 -1.90 -7.21 14.69
N ASP A 173 -0.58 -7.02 14.71
CA ASP A 173 0.40 -8.08 14.92
C ASP A 173 0.31 -8.69 16.33
N LEU A 174 0.14 -7.83 17.35
CA LEU A 174 -0.08 -8.28 18.73
C LEU A 174 -1.32 -9.17 18.82
N ILE A 175 -2.43 -8.77 18.21
CA ILE A 175 -3.67 -9.55 18.16
C ILE A 175 -3.44 -10.88 17.43
N ALA A 176 -2.77 -10.84 16.26
CA ALA A 176 -2.50 -12.03 15.45
C ALA A 176 -1.71 -13.10 16.21
N ARG A 177 -0.80 -12.69 17.10
CA ARG A 177 0.04 -13.60 17.91
C ARG A 177 -0.61 -14.07 19.20
N THR A 178 -1.52 -13.28 19.78
CA THR A 178 -2.03 -13.56 21.14
C THR A 178 -3.35 -14.32 21.17
N ILE A 179 -4.27 -14.08 20.21
CA ILE A 179 -5.64 -14.62 20.30
C ILE A 179 -5.68 -16.14 20.16
N PHE A 180 -4.86 -16.73 19.30
CA PHE A 180 -4.87 -18.16 19.01
C PHE A 180 -3.55 -18.87 19.31
N SER A 181 -2.77 -18.37 20.28
CA SER A 181 -1.53 -19.04 20.68
C SER A 181 -1.78 -20.52 21.03
N PRO A 182 -0.98 -21.49 20.51
CA PRO A 182 0.32 -21.32 19.82
C PRO A 182 0.26 -21.12 18.31
N SER A 183 -0.92 -21.13 17.66
CA SER A 183 -1.04 -20.88 16.21
C SER A 183 -1.10 -19.37 15.94
N GLU A 184 -0.27 -18.89 14.99
CA GLU A 184 -0.29 -17.49 14.58
C GLU A 184 -1.33 -17.27 13.47
N LEU A 185 -2.15 -16.23 13.62
CA LEU A 185 -3.06 -15.80 12.55
C LEU A 185 -2.30 -15.00 11.51
N ALA A 186 -2.72 -15.13 10.26
CA ALA A 186 -2.26 -14.27 9.18
C ALA A 186 -2.56 -12.79 9.48
N ILE A 187 -1.56 -11.92 9.43
CA ILE A 187 -1.77 -10.50 9.72
C ILE A 187 -2.73 -9.85 8.73
N GLY A 188 -2.75 -10.32 7.47
CA GLY A 188 -3.69 -9.86 6.45
C GLY A 188 -5.16 -10.08 6.85
N THR A 189 -5.47 -11.18 7.51
CA THR A 189 -6.82 -11.48 8.04
C THR A 189 -7.19 -10.50 9.15
N VAL A 190 -6.28 -10.27 10.10
CA VAL A 190 -6.53 -9.36 11.22
C VAL A 190 -6.72 -7.92 10.73
N THR A 191 -5.85 -7.46 9.84
CA THR A 191 -5.97 -6.10 9.25
C THR A 191 -7.23 -5.94 8.41
N ALA A 192 -7.72 -7.01 7.74
CA ALA A 192 -8.99 -6.98 7.02
C ALA A 192 -10.18 -6.87 7.97
N VAL A 193 -10.21 -7.66 9.05
CA VAL A 193 -11.30 -7.65 10.04
C VAL A 193 -11.42 -6.29 10.74
N PHE A 194 -10.32 -5.64 11.07
CA PHE A 194 -10.34 -4.31 11.69
C PHE A 194 -10.44 -3.17 10.66
N GLY A 195 -9.78 -3.31 9.53
CA GLY A 195 -9.73 -2.26 8.51
C GLY A 195 -11.02 -2.11 7.71
N ALA A 196 -11.66 -3.22 7.31
CA ALA A 196 -12.87 -3.18 6.49
C ALA A 196 -14.06 -2.47 7.17
N PRO A 197 -14.41 -2.74 8.46
CA PRO A 197 -15.48 -2.02 9.13
C PRO A 197 -15.21 -0.52 9.25
N VAL A 198 -13.95 -0.14 9.49
CA VAL A 198 -13.55 1.27 9.56
C VAL A 198 -13.78 1.95 8.22
N VAL A 199 -13.36 1.32 7.12
CA VAL A 199 -13.55 1.87 5.76
C VAL A 199 -15.06 2.00 5.43
N ILE A 200 -15.85 0.97 5.73
CA ILE A 200 -17.30 0.98 5.49
C ILE A 200 -17.96 2.11 6.29
N TRP A 201 -17.64 2.22 7.58
CA TRP A 201 -18.19 3.29 8.44
C TRP A 201 -17.84 4.69 7.92
N LEU A 202 -16.60 4.86 7.44
CA LEU A 202 -16.13 6.11 6.86
C LEU A 202 -16.87 6.47 5.57
N MET A 203 -17.07 5.50 4.67
CA MET A 203 -17.80 5.70 3.42
C MET A 203 -19.27 6.13 3.67
N ILE A 204 -19.90 5.56 4.69
CA ILE A 204 -21.27 5.92 5.08
C ILE A 204 -21.30 7.36 5.64
N LYS A 205 -20.29 7.74 6.44
CA LYS A 205 -20.23 9.07 7.06
C LYS A 205 -19.88 10.19 6.08
N GLN A 206 -19.15 9.91 5.01
CA GLN A 206 -18.84 10.89 3.95
C GLN A 206 -20.05 11.23 3.08
N LYS A 207 -21.11 10.44 3.12
CA LYS A 207 -22.34 10.64 2.33
C LYS A 207 -23.37 11.57 3.01
N LYS A 208 -23.09 12.01 4.24
CA LYS A 208 -23.83 13.03 4.97
C LYS A 208 -23.05 14.35 5.02
#